data_f64092f14273b797f1b145bcee4d21b1
#
_entry.id   f64092f14273b797f1b145bcee4d21b1
#
_cell.length_a   1.000
_cell.length_b   1.000
_cell.length_c   1.000
_cell.angle_alpha   90.00
_cell.angle_beta   90.00
_cell.angle_gamma   90.00
#
_symmetry.space_group_name_H-M   'P 1'
#
loop_
_entity.id
_entity.type
_entity.pdbx_description
1 polymer ?
#
loop_
_entity_poly.entity_id
_entity_poly.type
_entity_poly.pdbx_seq_one_letter_code
_entity_poly.pdbx_strand_id
1 'polypeptide(L)' 'MLLAVELVAELGRVSVGLRRLLTLQPGQILRLPTALDDPAVVRVAGVPKFVGSPAISRGQIAIQIKARHED' A
#
# COMPACT_ATOMS: atom_id res chain seq x y z
N MET A 1 -27.66 0.81 -12.11
CA MET A 1 -26.70 -0.29 -11.93
C MET A 1 -25.42 0.26 -11.33
N LEU A 2 -24.96 -0.38 -10.26
CA LEU A 2 -23.68 -0.01 -9.63
C LEU A 2 -22.57 -0.84 -10.24
N LEU A 3 -21.55 -0.16 -10.74
CA LEU A 3 -20.33 -0.80 -11.18
C LEU A 3 -19.26 -0.52 -10.14
N ALA A 4 -18.57 -1.56 -9.74
CA ALA A 4 -17.50 -1.45 -8.76
C ALA A 4 -16.19 -1.97 -9.34
N VAL A 5 -15.10 -1.30 -9.06
CA VAL A 5 -13.76 -1.76 -9.43
C VAL A 5 -12.90 -1.82 -8.18
N GLU A 6 -11.93 -2.71 -8.19
CA GLU A 6 -11.01 -2.86 -7.07
C GLU A 6 -9.91 -1.83 -7.15
N LEU A 7 -9.70 -1.14 -6.03
CA LEU A 7 -8.57 -0.25 -5.83
C LEU A 7 -7.60 -0.89 -4.86
N VAL A 8 -6.32 -0.90 -5.22
CA VAL A 8 -5.27 -1.42 -4.36
C VAL A 8 -4.22 -0.33 -4.16
N ALA A 9 -4.03 0.08 -2.90
CA ALA A 9 -2.97 1.02 -2.53
C ALA A 9 -1.79 0.23 -2.00
N GLU A 10 -0.67 0.26 -2.71
CA GLU A 10 0.54 -0.47 -2.33
C GLU A 10 1.37 0.41 -1.41
N LEU A 11 1.48 0.03 -0.14
CA LEU A 11 2.15 0.83 0.87
C LEU A 11 3.65 0.58 0.94
N GLY A 12 4.13 -0.57 0.48
CA GLY A 12 5.55 -0.86 0.49
C GLY A 12 5.86 -2.31 0.19
N ARG A 13 7.14 -2.57 -0.02
CA ARG A 13 7.64 -3.91 -0.29
C ARG A 13 8.87 -4.16 0.54
N VAL A 14 9.06 -5.41 0.94
CA VAL A 14 10.25 -5.81 1.66
C VAL A 14 10.63 -7.22 1.24
N SER A 15 11.94 -7.45 1.08
CA SER A 15 12.46 -8.79 0.81
C SER A 15 12.85 -9.43 2.13
N VAL A 16 12.40 -10.66 2.35
CA VAL A 16 12.64 -11.40 3.58
C VAL A 16 13.32 -12.73 3.22
N GLY A 17 14.41 -13.04 3.91
CA GLY A 17 15.06 -14.32 3.72
C GLY A 17 14.11 -15.48 4.05
N LEU A 18 14.24 -16.57 3.32
CA LEU A 18 13.35 -17.72 3.50
C LEU A 18 13.36 -18.24 4.93
N ARG A 19 14.55 -18.28 5.56
CA ARG A 19 14.67 -18.76 6.93
C ARG A 19 13.84 -17.88 7.89
N ARG A 20 13.93 -16.57 7.74
CA ARG A 20 13.16 -15.65 8.56
C ARG A 20 11.66 -15.79 8.32
N LEU A 21 11.29 -15.98 7.06
CA LEU A 21 9.88 -16.17 6.71
C LEU A 21 9.28 -17.37 7.44
N LEU A 22 10.04 -18.47 7.53
CA LEU A 22 9.57 -19.68 8.17
C LEU A 22 9.45 -19.56 9.69
N THR A 23 10.07 -18.53 10.29
CA THR A 23 10.02 -18.31 11.73
C THR A 23 9.11 -17.15 12.13
N LEU A 24 8.41 -16.54 11.19
CA LEU A 24 7.47 -15.46 11.50
C LEU A 24 6.29 -16.00 12.30
N GLN A 25 5.92 -15.24 13.32
CA GLN A 25 4.84 -15.63 14.23
C GLN A 25 3.88 -14.47 14.42
N PRO A 26 2.62 -14.76 14.78
CA PRO A 26 1.66 -13.70 15.11
C PRO A 26 2.19 -12.78 16.21
N GLY A 27 1.96 -11.48 16.04
CA GLY A 27 2.42 -10.48 16.99
C GLY A 27 3.74 -9.85 16.65
N GLN A 28 4.51 -10.42 15.73
CA GLN A 28 5.77 -9.82 15.29
C GLN A 28 5.51 -8.64 14.36
N ILE A 29 6.42 -7.67 14.41
CA ILE A 29 6.33 -6.49 13.55
C ILE A 29 7.35 -6.62 12.44
N LEU A 30 6.88 -6.54 11.20
CA LEU A 30 7.72 -6.52 10.02
C LEU A 30 7.77 -5.10 9.50
N ARG A 31 8.95 -4.48 9.55
CA ARG A 31 9.12 -3.11 9.08
C ARG A 31 9.28 -3.08 7.58
N LEU A 32 8.56 -2.16 6.95
CA LEU A 32 8.71 -1.88 5.53
C LEU A 32 9.70 -0.72 5.37
N PRO A 33 10.59 -0.78 4.36
CA PRO A 33 11.53 0.32 4.13
C PRO A 33 10.85 1.49 3.41
N THR A 34 9.72 1.93 3.97
CA THR A 34 8.88 2.96 3.37
C THR A 34 8.48 3.93 4.48
N ALA A 35 8.72 5.22 4.27
CA ALA A 35 8.26 6.24 5.20
C ALA A 35 6.80 6.58 4.94
N LEU A 36 6.14 7.19 5.94
CA LEU A 36 4.71 7.52 5.81
C LEU A 36 4.42 8.52 4.70
N ASP A 37 5.39 9.37 4.37
CA ASP A 37 5.23 10.37 3.31
C ASP A 37 5.77 9.93 1.97
N ASP A 38 6.25 8.68 1.86
CA ASP A 38 6.67 8.15 0.57
C ASP A 38 5.46 7.96 -0.34
N PRO A 39 5.63 8.20 -1.65
CA PRO A 39 4.53 7.99 -2.58
C PRO A 39 4.09 6.53 -2.63
N ALA A 40 2.80 6.32 -2.65
CA ALA A 40 2.20 4.99 -2.81
C ALA A 40 1.48 4.94 -4.15
N VAL A 41 1.65 3.84 -4.87
CA VAL A 41 0.96 3.63 -6.14
C VAL A 41 -0.43 3.07 -5.86
N VAL A 42 -1.43 3.67 -6.47
CA VAL A 42 -2.81 3.20 -6.39
C VAL A 42 -3.17 2.57 -7.72
N ARG A 43 -3.51 1.28 -7.68
CA ARG A 43 -3.90 0.52 -8.87
C ARG A 43 -5.40 0.39 -8.93
N VAL A 44 -5.93 0.59 -10.11
CA VAL A 44 -7.36 0.39 -10.40
C VAL A 44 -7.46 -0.79 -11.34
N ALA A 45 -8.13 -1.86 -10.88
CA ALA A 45 -8.23 -3.10 -11.65
C ALA A 45 -6.85 -3.59 -12.13
N GLY A 46 -5.84 -3.49 -11.26
CA GLY A 46 -4.49 -3.96 -11.54
C GLY A 46 -3.61 -2.99 -12.30
N VAL A 47 -4.11 -1.83 -12.72
CA VAL A 47 -3.36 -0.86 -13.52
C VAL A 47 -3.02 0.36 -12.67
N PRO A 48 -1.74 0.80 -12.61
CA PRO A 48 -1.38 2.01 -11.88
C PRO A 48 -2.10 3.22 -12.46
N LYS A 49 -2.86 3.93 -11.63
CA LYS A 49 -3.63 5.10 -12.08
C LYS A 49 -3.32 6.36 -11.28
N PHE A 50 -2.97 6.21 -10.00
CA PHE A 50 -2.76 7.35 -9.13
C PHE A 50 -1.55 7.14 -8.25
N VAL A 51 -1.05 8.25 -7.71
CA VAL A 51 -0.02 8.27 -6.67
C VAL A 51 -0.62 8.99 -5.48
N GLY A 52 -0.42 8.44 -4.30
CA GLY A 52 -0.97 9.03 -3.09
C GLY A 52 -0.06 8.85 -1.90
N SER A 53 -0.51 9.31 -0.76
CA SER A 53 0.19 9.17 0.51
C SER A 53 -0.73 8.53 1.54
N PRO A 54 -0.20 7.61 2.37
CA PRO A 54 -0.98 7.06 3.47
C PRO A 54 -1.42 8.17 4.44
N ALA A 55 -2.61 8.02 4.98
CA ALA A 55 -3.16 8.96 5.94
C ALA A 55 -4.05 8.20 6.93
N ILE A 56 -4.39 8.87 8.03
CA ILE A 56 -5.36 8.34 8.97
C ILE A 56 -6.55 9.28 8.95
N SER A 57 -7.73 8.72 8.71
CA SER A 57 -8.97 9.48 8.67
C SER A 57 -10.00 8.79 9.56
N ARG A 58 -10.43 9.48 10.61
CA ARG A 58 -11.44 8.97 11.54
C ARG A 58 -11.10 7.59 12.10
N GLY A 59 -9.81 7.39 12.45
CA GLY A 59 -9.35 6.11 12.99
C GLY A 59 -9.14 5.01 11.97
N GLN A 60 -9.30 5.31 10.69
CA GLN A 60 -9.09 4.35 9.62
C GLN A 60 -7.88 4.72 8.79
N ILE A 61 -7.23 3.70 8.24
CA ILE A 61 -6.15 3.92 7.26
C ILE A 61 -6.79 4.38 5.96
N ALA A 62 -6.25 5.47 5.41
CA ALA A 62 -6.74 6.08 4.19
C ALA A 62 -5.57 6.36 3.25
N ILE A 63 -5.88 6.66 2.02
CA ILE A 63 -4.90 7.11 1.04
C ILE A 63 -5.35 8.46 0.50
N GLN A 64 -4.46 9.45 0.57
CA GLN A 64 -4.73 10.75 -0.01
C GLN A 64 -4.16 10.78 -1.41
N ILE A 65 -5.01 10.96 -2.40
CA ILE A 65 -4.57 11.01 -3.79
C ILE A 65 -3.83 12.34 -4.02
N LYS A 66 -2.62 12.24 -4.55
CA LYS A 66 -1.78 13.41 -4.80
C LYS A 66 -1.70 13.75 -6.28
N ALA A 67 -1.67 12.75 -7.15
CA ALA A 67 -1.49 12.97 -8.57
C ALA A 67 -1.96 11.74 -9.35
N ARG A 68 -2.12 11.92 -10.66
CA ARG A 68 -2.30 10.79 -11.55
C ARG A 68 -0.96 10.15 -11.83
N HIS A 69 -0.96 8.84 -11.95
CA HIS A 69 0.23 8.12 -12.34
C HIS A 69 0.47 8.33 -13.84
N GLU A 70 1.66 8.78 -14.21
CA GLU A 70 2.03 8.97 -15.60
C GLU A 70 2.88 7.79 -16.07
N ASP A 71 2.58 7.34 -17.26
CA ASP A 71 3.29 6.23 -17.89
C ASP A 71 4.58 6.72 -18.55
#